data_6d3f180d2d5eee8d0b9069024740e3f9
#
_entry.id   6d3f180d2d5eee8d0b9069024740e3f9
#
_cell.length_a   1.000
_cell.length_b   1.000
_cell.length_c   1.000
_cell.angle_alpha   90.00
_cell.angle_beta   90.00
_cell.angle_gamma   90.00
#
_symmetry.space_group_name_H-M   'P 1'
#
loop_
_entity.id
_entity.type
_entity.pdbx_description
1 polymer ?
#
loop_
_entity_poly.entity_id
_entity_poly.type
_entity_poly.pdbx_seq_one_letter_code
_entity_poly.pdbx_strand_id
1 'polypeptide(L)'
;MTTPVMLIAALVVAIAIILFCIIVLKLNAAIGLAIASLFMGVAGGLDLLTTVDTVSSGFGNMMTSIGLPVGFGTILGQLMNDSGAADVIADKLVSAFSEKRAIWGLSLAGFVLSIPVFFDVTFIILIPIGITIAAKINMKMCYVTGCLTIGATTAHCVVPPTPNPLAAADIFGFSLGTMLLVGLVVGFITVLVSDFIFIKIHNRGIWNEEKDVNHSSNVVAELVAARESSSNLKKPSFFVSLLPIIIPVICILFGTLGSAVFEESPVICSFLGNKLIAMLLGTLGAYLISLPYLGRDKFEACAGEALKSAGVVLLITGAGGSFSSVITATGIGDAIVGLLGTSTTSVIPAMFLAYFIGVIFRVAQGSGTVAAMTSMGIMATIAPAIGCHPVWIALACLSGGNSIGHVNDSGFWVATNMSGLTVSGGLKTYTLGSFISSVCIFVLAIIGALVIPL
;
A
#
# COMPACT_ATOMS: atom_id res chain seq x y z
N MET A 1 21.87 -31.24 -10.50
CA MET A 1 21.45 -30.73 -9.18
C MET A 1 22.10 -29.36 -8.98
N THR A 2 21.30 -28.32 -8.85
CA THR A 2 21.79 -26.97 -8.55
C THR A 2 22.26 -26.90 -7.09
N THR A 3 23.46 -26.40 -6.87
CA THR A 3 23.97 -26.23 -5.49
C THR A 3 23.28 -25.03 -4.83
N PRO A 4 23.18 -24.97 -3.48
CA PRO A 4 22.63 -23.82 -2.75
C PRO A 4 23.25 -22.48 -3.20
N VAL A 5 24.56 -22.45 -3.42
CA VAL A 5 25.29 -21.26 -3.88
C VAL A 5 24.84 -20.83 -5.29
N MET A 6 24.60 -21.79 -6.20
CA MET A 6 24.09 -21.49 -7.56
C MET A 6 22.66 -20.92 -7.52
N LEU A 7 21.79 -21.42 -6.64
CA LEU A 7 20.44 -20.89 -6.48
C LEU A 7 20.44 -19.45 -5.97
N ILE A 8 21.29 -19.14 -4.99
CA ILE A 8 21.45 -17.76 -4.50
C ILE A 8 22.02 -16.85 -5.57
N ALA A 9 23.03 -17.32 -6.32
CA ALA A 9 23.59 -16.56 -7.43
C ALA A 9 22.51 -16.30 -8.52
N ALA A 10 21.70 -17.31 -8.85
CA ALA A 10 20.58 -17.16 -9.79
C ALA A 10 19.56 -16.13 -9.29
N LEU A 11 19.21 -16.12 -7.99
CA LEU A 11 18.33 -15.11 -7.41
C LEU A 11 18.93 -13.70 -7.52
N VAL A 12 20.20 -13.53 -7.19
CA VAL A 12 20.88 -12.22 -7.31
C VAL A 12 20.86 -11.73 -8.76
N VAL A 13 21.13 -12.63 -9.74
CA VAL A 13 21.05 -12.28 -11.16
C VAL A 13 19.61 -11.98 -11.58
N ALA A 14 18.60 -12.74 -11.12
CA ALA A 14 17.20 -12.45 -11.39
C ALA A 14 16.78 -11.07 -10.87
N ILE A 15 17.21 -10.70 -9.67
CA ILE A 15 17.01 -9.35 -9.12
C ILE A 15 17.70 -8.30 -10.01
N ALA A 16 18.95 -8.54 -10.43
CA ALA A 16 19.65 -7.63 -11.32
C ALA A 16 18.94 -7.48 -12.70
N ILE A 17 18.33 -8.54 -13.22
CA ILE A 17 17.50 -8.51 -14.45
C ILE A 17 16.29 -7.61 -14.24
N ILE A 18 15.55 -7.74 -13.12
CA ILE A 18 14.40 -6.87 -12.83
C ILE A 18 14.83 -5.40 -12.85
N LEU A 19 15.89 -5.09 -12.10
CA LEU A 19 16.41 -3.72 -12.00
C LEU A 19 16.89 -3.20 -13.36
N PHE A 20 17.61 -4.01 -14.14
CA PHE A 20 18.08 -3.64 -15.48
C PHE A 20 16.90 -3.37 -16.43
N CYS A 21 15.90 -4.25 -16.46
CA CYS A 21 14.70 -4.06 -17.29
C CYS A 21 13.98 -2.76 -16.97
N ILE A 22 13.84 -2.42 -15.69
CA ILE A 22 13.07 -1.26 -15.25
C ILE A 22 13.90 0.03 -15.39
N ILE A 23 15.15 0.05 -14.92
CA ILE A 23 15.96 1.27 -14.83
C ILE A 23 16.62 1.61 -16.17
N VAL A 24 17.24 0.62 -16.81
CA VAL A 24 18.03 0.84 -18.03
C VAL A 24 17.16 0.77 -19.28
N LEU A 25 16.36 -0.31 -19.41
CA LEU A 25 15.50 -0.50 -20.58
C LEU A 25 14.16 0.25 -20.47
N LYS A 26 13.82 0.78 -19.28
CA LYS A 26 12.57 1.50 -18.97
C LYS A 26 11.32 0.70 -19.34
N LEU A 27 11.38 -0.62 -19.21
CA LEU A 27 10.26 -1.52 -19.43
C LEU A 27 9.29 -1.46 -18.24
N ASN A 28 8.03 -1.83 -18.49
CA ASN A 28 7.06 -2.01 -17.41
C ASN A 28 7.54 -3.08 -16.42
N ALA A 29 7.32 -2.84 -15.12
CA ALA A 29 7.78 -3.74 -14.04
C ALA A 29 7.25 -5.17 -14.19
N ALA A 30 6.02 -5.37 -14.70
CA ALA A 30 5.47 -6.69 -14.95
C ALA A 30 6.29 -7.49 -15.99
N ILE A 31 6.81 -6.82 -17.02
CA ILE A 31 7.68 -7.44 -18.02
C ILE A 31 9.01 -7.84 -17.38
N GLY A 32 9.61 -6.95 -16.60
CA GLY A 32 10.85 -7.22 -15.87
C GLY A 32 10.73 -8.43 -14.92
N LEU A 33 9.63 -8.49 -14.19
CA LEU A 33 9.31 -9.62 -13.30
C LEU A 33 9.09 -10.91 -14.07
N ALA A 34 8.39 -10.89 -15.21
CA ALA A 34 8.18 -12.08 -16.04
C ALA A 34 9.50 -12.63 -16.62
N ILE A 35 10.37 -11.75 -17.16
CA ILE A 35 11.70 -12.15 -17.67
C ILE A 35 12.54 -12.75 -16.56
N ALA A 36 12.58 -12.12 -15.39
CA ALA A 36 13.33 -12.61 -14.23
C ALA A 36 12.78 -13.94 -13.71
N SER A 37 11.45 -14.13 -13.74
CA SER A 37 10.81 -15.40 -13.38
C SER A 37 11.25 -16.53 -14.31
N LEU A 38 11.22 -16.31 -15.61
CA LEU A 38 11.67 -17.27 -16.60
C LEU A 38 13.15 -17.61 -16.41
N PHE A 39 13.99 -16.61 -16.24
CA PHE A 39 15.42 -16.80 -15.95
C PHE A 39 15.62 -17.60 -14.67
N MET A 40 14.94 -17.22 -13.57
CA MET A 40 15.08 -17.86 -12.25
C MET A 40 14.66 -19.33 -12.31
N GLY A 41 13.56 -19.65 -13.02
CA GLY A 41 13.10 -21.03 -13.18
C GLY A 41 14.15 -21.93 -13.85
N VAL A 42 14.64 -21.49 -15.02
CA VAL A 42 15.64 -22.22 -15.78
C VAL A 42 16.98 -22.31 -15.03
N ALA A 43 17.48 -21.20 -14.51
CA ALA A 43 18.72 -21.15 -13.75
C ALA A 43 18.62 -21.92 -12.41
N GLY A 44 17.41 -21.99 -11.84
CA GLY A 44 17.10 -22.77 -10.64
C GLY A 44 16.94 -24.28 -10.89
N GLY A 45 17.00 -24.72 -12.16
CA GLY A 45 16.98 -26.14 -12.52
C GLY A 45 15.62 -26.70 -12.92
N LEU A 46 14.59 -25.85 -13.10
CA LEU A 46 13.33 -26.26 -13.71
C LEU A 46 13.53 -26.39 -15.23
N ASP A 47 12.84 -27.34 -15.86
CA ASP A 47 12.80 -27.40 -17.31
C ASP A 47 11.97 -26.23 -17.91
N LEU A 48 12.11 -25.98 -19.20
CA LEU A 48 11.52 -24.83 -19.86
C LEU A 48 9.98 -24.80 -19.76
N LEU A 49 9.32 -25.94 -19.94
CA LEU A 49 7.85 -26.01 -19.92
C LEU A 49 7.34 -25.85 -18.49
N THR A 50 7.92 -26.55 -17.52
CA THR A 50 7.60 -26.38 -16.10
C THR A 50 7.81 -24.95 -15.64
N THR A 51 8.85 -24.27 -16.16
CA THR A 51 9.07 -22.84 -15.83
C THR A 51 7.92 -21.98 -16.36
N VAL A 52 7.50 -22.15 -17.60
CA VAL A 52 6.37 -21.39 -18.20
C VAL A 52 5.06 -21.68 -17.46
N ASP A 53 4.81 -22.94 -17.15
CA ASP A 53 3.59 -23.35 -16.40
C ASP A 53 3.57 -22.77 -14.98
N THR A 54 4.73 -22.74 -14.31
CA THR A 54 4.86 -22.13 -12.96
C THR A 54 4.65 -20.62 -13.02
N VAL A 55 5.19 -19.95 -14.02
CA VAL A 55 4.96 -18.50 -14.23
C VAL A 55 3.47 -18.23 -14.45
N SER A 56 2.82 -18.99 -15.33
CA SER A 56 1.41 -18.80 -15.67
C SER A 56 0.48 -19.12 -14.50
N SER A 57 0.73 -20.23 -13.82
CA SER A 57 -0.06 -20.62 -12.64
C SER A 57 0.14 -19.66 -11.46
N GLY A 58 1.35 -19.16 -11.24
CA GLY A 58 1.65 -18.16 -10.21
C GLY A 58 0.89 -16.84 -10.45
N PHE A 59 0.82 -16.40 -11.73
CA PHE A 59 -0.02 -15.27 -12.11
C PHE A 59 -1.49 -15.56 -11.85
N GLY A 60 -1.99 -16.71 -12.34
CA GLY A 60 -3.38 -17.11 -12.19
C GLY A 60 -3.83 -17.23 -10.74
N ASN A 61 -3.02 -17.85 -9.88
CA ASN A 61 -3.29 -18.00 -8.45
C ASN A 61 -3.40 -16.64 -7.75
N MET A 62 -2.49 -15.71 -8.06
CA MET A 62 -2.55 -14.36 -7.52
C MET A 62 -3.82 -13.64 -7.98
N MET A 63 -4.18 -13.72 -9.27
CA MET A 63 -5.42 -13.11 -9.78
C MET A 63 -6.67 -13.74 -9.18
N THR A 64 -6.70 -15.05 -9.00
CA THR A 64 -7.80 -15.76 -8.32
C THR A 64 -7.99 -15.25 -6.90
N SER A 65 -6.88 -14.99 -6.22
CA SER A 65 -6.92 -14.57 -4.81
C SER A 65 -7.34 -13.11 -4.62
N ILE A 66 -6.77 -12.18 -5.39
CA ILE A 66 -6.94 -10.74 -5.12
C ILE A 66 -7.56 -9.94 -6.27
N GLY A 67 -7.70 -10.52 -7.47
CA GLY A 67 -8.13 -9.78 -8.66
C GLY A 67 -9.48 -9.08 -8.48
N LEU A 68 -10.53 -9.83 -8.13
CA LEU A 68 -11.85 -9.26 -7.89
C LEU A 68 -11.90 -8.35 -6.65
N PRO A 69 -11.35 -8.71 -5.47
CA PRO A 69 -11.30 -7.82 -4.32
C PRO A 69 -10.65 -6.46 -4.61
N VAL A 70 -9.53 -6.43 -5.33
CA VAL A 70 -8.85 -5.19 -5.73
C VAL A 70 -9.70 -4.39 -6.71
N GLY A 71 -10.28 -5.05 -7.74
CA GLY A 71 -11.18 -4.38 -8.69
C GLY A 71 -12.38 -3.74 -7.99
N PHE A 72 -13.04 -4.45 -7.09
CA PHE A 72 -14.15 -3.90 -6.30
C PHE A 72 -13.71 -2.75 -5.39
N GLY A 73 -12.56 -2.87 -4.73
CA GLY A 73 -12.02 -1.81 -3.88
C GLY A 73 -11.74 -0.52 -4.65
N THR A 74 -11.20 -0.62 -5.85
CA THR A 74 -10.96 0.56 -6.70
C THR A 74 -12.23 1.23 -7.16
N ILE A 75 -13.26 0.45 -7.55
CA ILE A 75 -14.58 0.98 -7.92
C ILE A 75 -15.24 1.68 -6.71
N LEU A 76 -15.18 1.03 -5.53
CA LEU A 76 -15.68 1.62 -4.28
C LEU A 76 -15.03 2.98 -4.00
N GLY A 77 -13.69 3.04 -4.09
CA GLY A 77 -12.94 4.27 -3.87
C GLY A 77 -13.31 5.37 -4.86
N GLN A 78 -13.45 5.05 -6.14
CA GLN A 78 -13.85 6.00 -7.18
C GLN A 78 -15.28 6.52 -6.96
N LEU A 79 -16.23 5.65 -6.61
CA LEU A 79 -17.61 6.07 -6.31
C LEU A 79 -17.68 7.00 -5.09
N MET A 80 -16.88 6.72 -4.05
CA MET A 80 -16.77 7.61 -2.89
C MET A 80 -16.20 8.98 -3.24
N ASN A 81 -15.22 9.02 -4.14
CA ASN A 81 -14.66 10.26 -4.67
C ASN A 81 -15.71 11.06 -5.43
N ASP A 82 -16.30 10.47 -6.45
CA ASP A 82 -17.18 11.16 -7.39
C ASP A 82 -18.52 11.59 -6.76
N SER A 83 -18.99 10.85 -5.73
CA SER A 83 -20.20 11.22 -4.96
C SER A 83 -19.95 12.31 -3.91
N GLY A 84 -18.69 12.70 -3.67
CA GLY A 84 -18.30 13.63 -2.61
C GLY A 84 -18.32 13.02 -1.20
N ALA A 85 -18.50 11.68 -1.07
CA ALA A 85 -18.45 10.99 0.22
C ALA A 85 -17.06 11.12 0.88
N ALA A 86 -16.01 11.03 0.08
CA ALA A 86 -14.64 11.19 0.55
C ALA A 86 -14.38 12.61 1.10
N ASP A 87 -14.88 13.65 0.43
CA ASP A 87 -14.79 15.04 0.91
C ASP A 87 -15.46 15.22 2.27
N VAL A 88 -16.68 14.65 2.45
CA VAL A 88 -17.43 14.77 3.71
C VAL A 88 -16.69 14.11 4.87
N ILE A 89 -16.08 12.95 4.65
CA ILE A 89 -15.25 12.27 5.65
C ILE A 89 -14.05 13.15 6.01
N ALA A 90 -13.37 13.68 5.00
CA ALA A 90 -12.21 14.53 5.17
C ALA A 90 -12.54 15.80 5.97
N ASP A 91 -13.57 16.55 5.55
CA ASP A 91 -13.99 17.78 6.22
C ASP A 91 -14.37 17.52 7.67
N LYS A 92 -15.07 16.41 7.97
CA LYS A 92 -15.49 16.08 9.32
C LYS A 92 -14.32 15.68 10.21
N LEU A 93 -13.39 14.85 9.69
CA LEU A 93 -12.21 14.45 10.46
C LEU A 93 -11.30 15.65 10.76
N VAL A 94 -11.07 16.50 9.76
CA VAL A 94 -10.25 17.71 9.97
C VAL A 94 -10.91 18.68 10.94
N SER A 95 -12.23 18.91 10.80
CA SER A 95 -12.97 19.83 11.67
C SER A 95 -13.11 19.36 13.13
N ALA A 96 -12.89 18.07 13.39
CA ALA A 96 -12.86 17.54 14.75
C ALA A 96 -11.64 17.99 15.56
N PHE A 97 -10.62 18.53 14.89
CA PHE A 97 -9.42 19.04 15.54
C PHE A 97 -9.45 20.57 15.61
N SER A 98 -8.84 21.11 16.66
CA SER A 98 -8.63 22.56 16.73
C SER A 98 -7.72 23.04 15.60
N GLU A 99 -7.80 24.31 15.21
CA GLU A 99 -6.98 24.88 14.12
C GLU A 99 -5.48 24.56 14.26
N LYS A 100 -4.94 24.63 15.49
CA LYS A 100 -3.52 24.31 15.77
C LYS A 100 -3.17 22.82 15.55
N ARG A 101 -4.16 21.94 15.58
CA ARG A 101 -4.02 20.47 15.42
C ARG A 101 -4.65 19.94 14.14
N ALA A 102 -5.13 20.82 13.27
CA ALA A 102 -5.83 20.45 12.02
C ALA A 102 -4.96 19.56 11.10
N ILE A 103 -3.63 19.70 11.18
CA ILE A 103 -2.69 18.87 10.42
C ILE A 103 -2.78 17.38 10.82
N TRP A 104 -2.97 17.09 12.11
CA TRP A 104 -3.20 15.73 12.61
C TRP A 104 -4.53 15.17 12.10
N GLY A 105 -5.56 16.02 12.02
CA GLY A 105 -6.84 15.67 11.44
C GLY A 105 -6.73 15.37 9.95
N LEU A 106 -5.90 16.13 9.21
CA LEU A 106 -5.63 15.90 7.79
C LEU A 106 -4.88 14.58 7.56
N SER A 107 -3.85 14.30 8.35
CA SER A 107 -3.12 13.04 8.31
C SER A 107 -4.02 11.84 8.60
N LEU A 108 -4.86 11.94 9.64
CA LEU A 108 -5.82 10.91 9.98
C LEU A 108 -6.90 10.74 8.91
N ALA A 109 -7.35 11.83 8.28
CA ALA A 109 -8.26 11.74 7.13
C ALA A 109 -7.60 11.01 5.96
N GLY A 110 -6.31 11.30 5.68
CA GLY A 110 -5.49 10.57 4.72
C GLY A 110 -5.43 9.08 5.03
N PHE A 111 -5.21 8.74 6.31
CA PHE A 111 -5.17 7.35 6.76
C PHE A 111 -6.52 6.64 6.53
N VAL A 112 -7.63 7.22 6.99
CA VAL A 112 -8.96 6.61 6.87
C VAL A 112 -9.40 6.47 5.42
N LEU A 113 -9.20 7.49 4.59
CA LEU A 113 -9.60 7.46 3.19
C LEU A 113 -8.74 6.53 2.34
N SER A 114 -7.45 6.39 2.66
CA SER A 114 -6.56 5.48 1.92
C SER A 114 -6.75 4.00 2.28
N ILE A 115 -7.65 3.66 3.19
CA ILE A 115 -8.04 2.26 3.42
C ILE A 115 -8.66 1.66 2.14
N PRO A 116 -9.74 2.23 1.53
CA PRO A 116 -10.28 1.72 0.28
C PRO A 116 -9.76 2.45 -0.97
N VAL A 117 -9.10 3.60 -0.83
CA VAL A 117 -8.76 4.50 -1.93
C VAL A 117 -7.24 4.51 -2.14
N PHE A 118 -6.78 4.53 -3.39
CA PHE A 118 -5.36 4.68 -3.69
C PHE A 118 -4.80 6.01 -3.20
N PHE A 119 -3.50 5.99 -2.87
CA PHE A 119 -2.77 7.17 -2.41
C PHE A 119 -3.00 8.40 -3.28
N ASP A 120 -2.83 8.26 -4.59
CA ASP A 120 -2.91 9.38 -5.55
C ASP A 120 -4.27 10.08 -5.48
N VAL A 121 -5.36 9.31 -5.47
CA VAL A 121 -6.73 9.82 -5.39
C VAL A 121 -6.99 10.46 -4.04
N THR A 122 -6.60 9.80 -2.95
CA THR A 122 -6.73 10.36 -1.58
C THR A 122 -5.98 11.68 -1.45
N PHE A 123 -4.77 11.76 -2.02
CA PHE A 123 -3.96 12.98 -1.96
C PHE A 123 -4.64 14.13 -2.72
N ILE A 124 -5.14 13.87 -3.95
CA ILE A 124 -5.86 14.87 -4.77
C ILE A 124 -7.09 15.41 -4.05
N ILE A 125 -7.85 14.55 -3.37
CA ILE A 125 -9.06 14.95 -2.62
C ILE A 125 -8.70 15.84 -1.42
N LEU A 126 -7.66 15.46 -0.68
CA LEU A 126 -7.36 16.08 0.61
C LEU A 126 -6.47 17.31 0.51
N ILE A 127 -5.65 17.43 -0.54
CA ILE A 127 -4.69 18.54 -0.64
C ILE A 127 -5.37 19.93 -0.71
N PRO A 128 -6.51 20.15 -1.39
CA PRO A 128 -7.21 21.45 -1.36
C PRO A 128 -7.69 21.82 0.04
N ILE A 129 -8.09 20.83 0.86
CA ILE A 129 -8.46 21.03 2.26
C ILE A 129 -7.25 21.49 3.05
N GLY A 130 -6.13 20.78 2.89
CA GLY A 130 -4.86 21.11 3.54
C GLY A 130 -4.36 22.51 3.18
N ILE A 131 -4.45 22.91 1.92
CA ILE A 131 -4.09 24.25 1.43
C ILE A 131 -4.96 25.31 2.11
N THR A 132 -6.29 25.11 2.16
CA THR A 132 -7.21 26.03 2.82
C THR A 132 -6.88 26.22 4.30
N ILE A 133 -6.57 25.12 5.00
CA ILE A 133 -6.14 25.16 6.39
C ILE A 133 -4.83 25.93 6.53
N ALA A 134 -3.83 25.59 5.70
CA ALA A 134 -2.53 26.25 5.73
C ALA A 134 -2.62 27.76 5.56
N ALA A 135 -3.43 28.22 4.60
CA ALA A 135 -3.70 29.63 4.36
C ALA A 135 -4.36 30.32 5.60
N LYS A 136 -5.35 29.64 6.22
CA LYS A 136 -6.09 30.20 7.37
C LYS A 136 -5.22 30.41 8.60
N ILE A 137 -4.29 29.49 8.87
CA ILE A 137 -3.45 29.53 10.09
C ILE A 137 -1.99 29.89 9.80
N ASN A 138 -1.70 30.35 8.59
CA ASN A 138 -0.34 30.70 8.12
C ASN A 138 0.69 29.57 8.32
N MET A 139 0.30 28.33 7.95
CA MET A 139 1.13 27.14 8.07
C MET A 139 1.89 26.89 6.75
N LYS A 140 3.15 26.45 6.88
CA LYS A 140 3.96 26.09 5.70
C LYS A 140 3.44 24.82 5.03
N MET A 141 3.49 24.77 3.70
CA MET A 141 3.03 23.65 2.89
C MET A 141 3.76 22.32 3.18
N CYS A 142 4.99 22.38 3.70
CA CYS A 142 5.70 21.15 4.07
C CYS A 142 4.94 20.30 5.09
N TYR A 143 4.27 20.91 6.07
CA TYR A 143 3.50 20.16 7.06
C TYR A 143 2.26 19.52 6.44
N VAL A 144 1.57 20.25 5.58
CA VAL A 144 0.39 19.74 4.86
C VAL A 144 0.76 18.53 4.01
N THR A 145 1.73 18.71 3.11
CA THR A 145 2.14 17.66 2.17
C THR A 145 2.71 16.44 2.88
N GLY A 146 3.58 16.68 3.88
CA GLY A 146 4.26 15.58 4.57
C GLY A 146 3.32 14.76 5.45
N CYS A 147 2.48 15.41 6.28
CA CYS A 147 1.55 14.68 7.15
C CYS A 147 0.46 13.98 6.35
N LEU A 148 -0.06 14.60 5.28
CA LEU A 148 -0.99 13.94 4.38
C LEU A 148 -0.36 12.71 3.71
N THR A 149 0.88 12.82 3.26
CA THR A 149 1.65 11.69 2.72
C THR A 149 1.78 10.56 3.74
N ILE A 150 2.18 10.87 4.97
CA ILE A 150 2.33 9.89 6.07
C ILE A 150 1.02 9.14 6.28
N GLY A 151 -0.10 9.85 6.47
CA GLY A 151 -1.40 9.22 6.68
C GLY A 151 -1.80 8.31 5.54
N ALA A 152 -1.78 8.84 4.31
CA ALA A 152 -2.27 8.13 3.14
C ALA A 152 -1.38 6.96 2.73
N THR A 153 -0.04 7.10 2.71
CA THR A 153 0.86 6.00 2.34
C THR A 153 0.86 4.88 3.37
N THR A 154 0.75 5.23 4.67
CA THR A 154 0.71 4.22 5.74
C THR A 154 -0.52 3.32 5.61
N ALA A 155 -1.73 3.89 5.48
CA ALA A 155 -2.94 3.06 5.32
C ALA A 155 -2.87 2.21 4.06
N HIS A 156 -2.51 2.82 2.92
CA HIS A 156 -2.38 2.12 1.65
C HIS A 156 -1.37 0.97 1.71
N CYS A 157 -0.33 1.10 2.52
CA CYS A 157 0.71 0.09 2.66
C CYS A 157 0.27 -1.11 3.51
N VAL A 158 -0.37 -0.88 4.68
CA VAL A 158 -0.55 -1.93 5.68
C VAL A 158 -2.00 -2.32 5.99
N VAL A 159 -2.99 -1.56 5.51
CA VAL A 159 -4.41 -1.83 5.84
C VAL A 159 -5.15 -2.40 4.64
N PRO A 160 -5.71 -3.63 4.73
CA PRO A 160 -6.63 -4.11 3.71
C PRO A 160 -7.87 -3.20 3.62
N PRO A 161 -8.50 -3.09 2.45
CA PRO A 161 -8.42 -3.98 1.29
C PRO A 161 -7.47 -3.52 0.16
N THR A 162 -6.51 -2.69 0.42
CA THR A 162 -5.52 -2.34 -0.60
C THR A 162 -4.71 -3.56 -1.09
N PRO A 163 -4.16 -3.54 -2.32
CA PRO A 163 -3.54 -4.71 -2.95
C PRO A 163 -2.40 -5.34 -2.16
N ASN A 164 -1.53 -4.52 -1.58
CA ASN A 164 -0.34 -5.00 -0.89
C ASN A 164 -0.64 -5.86 0.35
N PRO A 165 -1.47 -5.40 1.32
CA PRO A 165 -1.82 -6.23 2.47
C PRO A 165 -2.73 -7.41 2.13
N LEU A 166 -3.56 -7.33 1.06
CA LEU A 166 -4.30 -8.48 0.56
C LEU A 166 -3.35 -9.58 0.06
N ALA A 167 -2.36 -9.19 -0.74
CA ALA A 167 -1.36 -10.10 -1.25
C ALA A 167 -0.46 -10.64 -0.13
N ALA A 168 -0.14 -9.84 0.88
CA ALA A 168 0.63 -10.26 2.04
C ALA A 168 -0.05 -11.41 2.79
N ALA A 169 -1.34 -11.28 3.09
CA ALA A 169 -2.12 -12.34 3.75
C ALA A 169 -2.13 -13.64 2.93
N ASP A 170 -2.24 -13.52 1.60
CA ASP A 170 -2.27 -14.65 0.69
C ASP A 170 -0.90 -15.33 0.52
N ILE A 171 0.15 -14.55 0.24
CA ILE A 171 1.51 -15.04 0.02
C ILE A 171 2.06 -15.76 1.28
N PHE A 172 1.80 -15.21 2.46
CA PHE A 172 2.28 -15.75 3.72
C PHE A 172 1.31 -16.71 4.42
N GLY A 173 0.09 -16.91 3.88
CA GLY A 173 -0.88 -17.91 4.32
C GLY A 173 -1.51 -17.64 5.69
N PHE A 174 -1.68 -16.37 6.09
CA PHE A 174 -2.36 -16.01 7.34
C PHE A 174 -3.71 -15.30 7.08
N SER A 175 -4.55 -15.20 8.12
CA SER A 175 -5.90 -14.66 7.95
C SER A 175 -5.90 -13.18 7.56
N LEU A 176 -6.80 -12.78 6.67
CA LEU A 176 -6.99 -11.38 6.30
C LEU A 176 -7.41 -10.51 7.50
N GLY A 177 -8.15 -11.09 8.45
CA GLY A 177 -8.52 -10.41 9.68
C GLY A 177 -7.31 -10.10 10.56
N THR A 178 -6.35 -11.02 10.65
CA THR A 178 -5.06 -10.74 11.30
C THR A 178 -4.36 -9.56 10.64
N MET A 179 -4.28 -9.55 9.30
CA MET A 179 -3.69 -8.40 8.58
C MET A 179 -4.43 -7.10 8.85
N LEU A 180 -5.77 -7.15 8.86
CA LEU A 180 -6.60 -5.97 9.11
C LEU A 180 -6.39 -5.41 10.52
N LEU A 181 -6.46 -6.26 11.56
CA LEU A 181 -6.31 -5.83 12.95
C LEU A 181 -4.91 -5.30 13.22
N VAL A 182 -3.88 -6.06 12.83
CA VAL A 182 -2.49 -5.65 13.02
C VAL A 182 -2.17 -4.41 12.19
N GLY A 183 -2.62 -4.36 10.93
CA GLY A 183 -2.44 -3.22 10.03
C GLY A 183 -3.11 -1.94 10.53
N LEU A 184 -4.32 -2.03 11.10
CA LEU A 184 -4.99 -0.87 11.70
C LEU A 184 -4.24 -0.35 12.93
N VAL A 185 -3.82 -1.24 13.83
CA VAL A 185 -3.10 -0.85 15.06
C VAL A 185 -1.72 -0.28 14.73
N VAL A 186 -0.93 -1.02 13.95
CA VAL A 186 0.41 -0.59 13.53
C VAL A 186 0.34 0.69 12.70
N GLY A 187 -0.61 0.75 11.75
CA GLY A 187 -0.80 1.93 10.90
C GLY A 187 -1.18 3.16 11.71
N PHE A 188 -2.14 3.06 12.62
CA PHE A 188 -2.55 4.18 13.47
C PHE A 188 -1.41 4.70 14.35
N ILE A 189 -0.67 3.81 15.02
CA ILE A 189 0.50 4.19 15.82
C ILE A 189 1.57 4.84 14.92
N THR A 190 1.81 4.25 13.75
CA THR A 190 2.77 4.79 12.78
C THR A 190 2.43 6.21 12.39
N VAL A 191 1.18 6.51 12.05
CA VAL A 191 0.76 7.87 11.67
C VAL A 191 1.07 8.86 12.77
N LEU A 192 0.66 8.57 14.01
CA LEU A 192 0.91 9.47 15.13
C LEU A 192 2.40 9.71 15.39
N VAL A 193 3.18 8.64 15.44
CA VAL A 193 4.62 8.74 15.73
C VAL A 193 5.36 9.43 14.58
N SER A 194 5.01 9.09 13.34
CA SER A 194 5.66 9.65 12.15
C SER A 194 5.36 11.13 11.97
N ASP A 195 4.11 11.55 12.18
CA ASP A 195 3.75 12.97 12.14
C ASP A 195 4.52 13.76 13.20
N PHE A 196 4.60 13.23 14.43
CA PHE A 196 5.38 13.87 15.50
C PHE A 196 6.85 14.03 15.13
N ILE A 197 7.48 12.97 14.60
CA ILE A 197 8.89 12.99 14.16
C ILE A 197 9.08 13.95 12.99
N PHE A 198 8.19 13.89 11.99
CA PHE A 198 8.24 14.73 10.80
C PHE A 198 8.14 16.21 11.13
N ILE A 199 7.16 16.59 11.96
CA ILE A 199 6.98 17.98 12.44
C ILE A 199 8.22 18.43 13.21
N LYS A 200 8.76 17.59 14.11
CA LYS A 200 9.97 17.92 14.88
C LYS A 200 11.20 18.14 14.01
N ILE A 201 11.37 17.37 12.95
CA ILE A 201 12.46 17.54 11.98
C ILE A 201 12.30 18.86 11.21
N HIS A 202 11.09 19.18 10.72
CA HIS A 202 10.84 20.42 10.00
C HIS A 202 10.98 21.65 10.87
N ASN A 203 10.64 21.58 12.16
CA ASN A 203 10.86 22.65 13.14
C ASN A 203 12.36 22.97 13.36
N ARG A 204 13.28 22.09 12.95
CA ARG A 204 14.73 22.34 13.00
C ARG A 204 15.26 23.13 11.79
N GLY A 205 14.39 23.57 10.89
CA GLY A 205 14.73 24.49 9.81
C GLY A 205 15.26 23.86 8.53
N ILE A 206 14.93 22.60 8.24
CA ILE A 206 15.31 21.96 6.97
C ILE A 206 14.54 22.54 5.77
N TRP A 207 13.40 23.20 6.01
CA TRP A 207 12.55 23.79 4.98
C TRP A 207 13.01 25.18 4.60
N ASN A 208 13.09 25.44 3.29
CA ASN A 208 13.41 26.74 2.73
C ASN A 208 12.33 27.13 1.70
N GLU A 209 11.54 28.15 2.00
CA GLU A 209 10.40 28.59 1.18
C GLU A 209 10.83 28.96 -0.25
N GLU A 210 11.96 29.64 -0.42
CA GLU A 210 12.43 30.07 -1.74
C GLU A 210 12.90 28.92 -2.65
N LYS A 211 13.42 27.82 -2.05
CA LYS A 211 13.97 26.68 -2.79
C LYS A 211 12.98 25.54 -2.94
N ASP A 212 12.08 25.37 -1.97
CA ASP A 212 11.24 24.19 -1.83
C ASP A 212 9.82 24.40 -2.38
N VAL A 213 9.38 25.69 -2.53
CA VAL A 213 8.10 26.04 -3.15
C VAL A 213 8.30 26.49 -4.60
N ASN A 214 7.42 26.05 -5.48
CA ASN A 214 7.39 26.48 -6.87
C ASN A 214 6.52 27.73 -7.03
N HIS A 215 7.11 28.90 -6.91
CA HIS A 215 6.44 30.19 -7.00
C HIS A 215 5.84 30.52 -8.37
N SER A 216 6.21 29.78 -9.42
CA SER A 216 5.63 29.94 -10.77
C SER A 216 4.40 29.06 -11.00
N SER A 217 4.00 28.22 -10.04
CA SER A 217 2.87 27.32 -10.14
C SER A 217 1.57 27.96 -9.65
N ASN A 218 0.53 27.94 -10.47
CA ASN A 218 -0.83 28.38 -10.10
C ASN A 218 -1.70 27.25 -9.55
N VAL A 219 -1.18 26.02 -9.47
CA VAL A 219 -1.94 24.81 -9.12
C VAL A 219 -2.67 24.97 -7.77
N VAL A 220 -2.00 25.56 -6.79
CA VAL A 220 -2.60 25.80 -5.47
C VAL A 220 -3.85 26.70 -5.56
N ALA A 221 -3.79 27.77 -6.31
CA ALA A 221 -4.92 28.69 -6.50
C ALA A 221 -6.05 28.02 -7.31
N GLU A 222 -5.73 27.26 -8.34
CA GLU A 222 -6.69 26.51 -9.16
C GLU A 222 -7.42 25.46 -8.34
N LEU A 223 -6.73 24.72 -7.47
CA LEU A 223 -7.33 23.71 -6.59
C LEU A 223 -8.30 24.33 -5.57
N VAL A 224 -7.95 25.48 -5.00
CA VAL A 224 -8.85 26.21 -4.09
C VAL A 224 -10.10 26.67 -4.81
N ALA A 225 -9.96 27.29 -6.01
CA ALA A 225 -11.08 27.75 -6.81
C ALA A 225 -12.00 26.59 -7.25
N ALA A 226 -11.43 25.46 -7.66
CA ALA A 226 -12.18 24.25 -8.01
C ALA A 226 -13.00 23.72 -6.84
N ARG A 227 -12.41 23.71 -5.62
CA ARG A 227 -13.10 23.30 -4.40
C ARG A 227 -14.26 24.22 -4.03
N GLU A 228 -14.05 25.53 -4.09
CA GLU A 228 -15.13 26.51 -3.83
C GLU A 228 -16.31 26.33 -4.79
N SER A 229 -16.04 26.06 -6.06
CA SER A 229 -17.06 25.77 -7.07
C SER A 229 -17.83 24.47 -6.80
N SER A 230 -17.20 23.46 -6.23
CA SER A 230 -17.82 22.17 -5.90
C SER A 230 -18.54 22.15 -4.55
N SER A 231 -18.38 23.18 -3.72
CA SER A 231 -18.97 23.25 -2.37
C SER A 231 -20.50 23.24 -2.36
N ASN A 232 -21.13 23.68 -3.44
CA ASN A 232 -22.60 23.78 -3.59
C ASN A 232 -23.27 22.46 -4.04
N LEU A 233 -22.51 21.41 -4.32
CA LEU A 233 -23.09 20.12 -4.72
C LEU A 233 -23.67 19.40 -3.50
N LYS A 234 -24.81 18.71 -3.70
CA LYS A 234 -25.36 17.83 -2.66
C LYS A 234 -24.37 16.69 -2.41
N LYS A 235 -24.03 16.49 -1.14
CA LYS A 235 -23.13 15.41 -0.69
C LYS A 235 -23.85 14.53 0.33
N PRO A 236 -23.45 13.25 0.49
CA PRO A 236 -24.00 12.37 1.51
C PRO A 236 -23.66 12.85 2.93
N SER A 237 -24.42 12.37 3.94
CA SER A 237 -24.08 12.65 5.34
C SER A 237 -22.82 11.86 5.77
N PHE A 238 -22.13 12.33 6.80
CA PHE A 238 -20.89 11.71 7.29
C PHE A 238 -21.02 10.21 7.59
N PHE A 239 -22.05 9.82 8.33
CA PHE A 239 -22.24 8.39 8.66
C PHE A 239 -22.53 7.54 7.43
N VAL A 240 -23.30 8.07 6.49
CA VAL A 240 -23.60 7.40 5.22
C VAL A 240 -22.33 7.27 4.38
N SER A 241 -21.48 8.31 4.35
CA SER A 241 -20.20 8.30 3.64
C SER A 241 -19.22 7.23 4.16
N LEU A 242 -19.29 6.90 5.44
CA LEU A 242 -18.41 5.87 6.06
C LEU A 242 -18.84 4.43 5.74
N LEU A 243 -20.11 4.19 5.41
CA LEU A 243 -20.63 2.82 5.23
C LEU A 243 -19.85 1.98 4.23
N PRO A 244 -19.44 2.49 3.04
CA PRO A 244 -18.66 1.71 2.08
C PRO A 244 -17.34 1.19 2.64
N ILE A 245 -16.71 1.94 3.56
CA ILE A 245 -15.46 1.54 4.23
C ILE A 245 -15.75 0.53 5.35
N ILE A 246 -16.78 0.80 6.12
CA ILE A 246 -17.10 0.01 7.33
C ILE A 246 -17.65 -1.37 6.96
N ILE A 247 -18.44 -1.49 5.90
CA ILE A 247 -19.06 -2.77 5.49
C ILE A 247 -18.00 -3.87 5.27
N PRO A 248 -16.98 -3.70 4.42
CA PRO A 248 -15.93 -4.71 4.24
C PRO A 248 -15.19 -5.03 5.53
N VAL A 249 -14.88 -4.02 6.33
CA VAL A 249 -14.18 -4.19 7.61
C VAL A 249 -14.98 -5.06 8.57
N ILE A 250 -16.28 -4.77 8.75
CA ILE A 250 -17.15 -5.56 9.62
C ILE A 250 -17.29 -7.00 9.08
N CYS A 251 -17.46 -7.18 7.78
CA CYS A 251 -17.56 -8.50 7.16
C CYS A 251 -16.30 -9.34 7.44
N ILE A 252 -15.12 -8.78 7.22
CA ILE A 252 -13.83 -9.46 7.45
C ILE A 252 -13.67 -9.81 8.94
N LEU A 253 -13.96 -8.86 9.84
CA LEU A 253 -13.87 -9.10 11.28
C LEU A 253 -14.87 -10.16 11.74
N PHE A 254 -16.09 -10.15 11.21
CA PHE A 254 -17.09 -11.15 11.52
C PHE A 254 -16.64 -12.56 11.13
N GLY A 255 -16.02 -12.73 9.96
CA GLY A 255 -15.42 -13.99 9.54
C GLY A 255 -14.28 -14.44 10.46
N THR A 256 -13.41 -13.50 10.83
CA THR A 256 -12.24 -13.76 11.70
C THR A 256 -12.70 -14.14 13.12
N LEU A 257 -13.68 -13.45 13.67
CA LEU A 257 -14.25 -13.79 14.98
C LEU A 257 -14.95 -15.14 14.94
N GLY A 258 -15.67 -15.44 13.84
CA GLY A 258 -16.30 -16.75 13.67
C GLY A 258 -15.30 -17.90 13.74
N SER A 259 -14.14 -17.76 13.08
CA SER A 259 -13.08 -18.78 13.13
C SER A 259 -12.32 -18.84 14.46
N ALA A 260 -12.33 -17.76 15.23
CA ALA A 260 -11.65 -17.70 16.54
C ALA A 260 -12.53 -18.25 17.69
N VAL A 261 -13.85 -18.10 17.58
CA VAL A 261 -14.80 -18.45 18.67
C VAL A 261 -15.36 -19.86 18.51
N PHE A 262 -15.54 -20.34 17.29
CA PHE A 262 -16.13 -21.64 17.01
C PHE A 262 -15.06 -22.61 16.50
N GLU A 263 -15.02 -23.85 17.00
CA GLU A 263 -14.13 -24.92 16.50
C GLU A 263 -14.35 -25.17 15.00
N GLU A 264 -15.64 -25.18 14.56
CA GLU A 264 -16.03 -25.12 13.16
C GLU A 264 -16.70 -23.76 12.91
N SER A 265 -16.09 -22.92 12.12
CA SER A 265 -16.65 -21.60 11.80
C SER A 265 -17.99 -21.75 11.08
N PRO A 266 -19.07 -21.10 11.57
CA PRO A 266 -20.36 -21.12 10.87
C PRO A 266 -20.20 -20.68 9.42
N VAL A 267 -20.86 -21.36 8.49
CA VAL A 267 -20.79 -21.09 7.04
C VAL A 267 -21.03 -19.61 6.72
N ILE A 268 -21.97 -18.99 7.42
CA ILE A 268 -22.29 -17.57 7.22
C ILE A 268 -21.13 -16.65 7.62
N CYS A 269 -20.36 -16.98 8.67
CA CYS A 269 -19.19 -16.24 9.08
C CYS A 269 -18.08 -16.33 8.02
N SER A 270 -17.81 -17.55 7.56
CA SER A 270 -16.81 -17.80 6.50
C SER A 270 -17.22 -17.15 5.16
N PHE A 271 -18.51 -17.18 4.82
CA PHE A 271 -19.02 -16.53 3.61
C PHE A 271 -18.90 -15.02 3.66
N LEU A 272 -19.43 -14.36 4.70
CA LEU A 272 -19.38 -12.90 4.82
C LEU A 272 -17.95 -12.40 5.03
N GLY A 273 -17.12 -13.16 5.76
CA GLY A 273 -15.70 -12.82 5.99
C GLY A 273 -14.79 -13.05 4.78
N ASN A 274 -15.30 -13.71 3.73
CA ASN A 274 -14.52 -13.89 2.50
C ASN A 274 -14.24 -12.54 1.84
N LYS A 275 -12.97 -12.29 1.51
CA LYS A 275 -12.49 -11.02 0.93
C LYS A 275 -13.27 -10.57 -0.31
N LEU A 276 -13.70 -11.54 -1.15
CA LEU A 276 -14.50 -11.25 -2.33
C LEU A 276 -15.90 -10.72 -1.94
N ILE A 277 -16.58 -11.41 -1.03
CA ILE A 277 -17.93 -11.03 -0.59
C ILE A 277 -17.91 -9.71 0.18
N ALA A 278 -16.98 -9.57 1.10
CA ALA A 278 -16.80 -8.33 1.87
C ALA A 278 -16.63 -7.11 0.95
N MET A 279 -15.74 -7.21 -0.04
CA MET A 279 -15.49 -6.11 -1.00
C MET A 279 -16.67 -5.89 -1.94
N LEU A 280 -17.35 -6.94 -2.40
CA LEU A 280 -18.55 -6.81 -3.21
C LEU A 280 -19.65 -6.06 -2.45
N LEU A 281 -19.91 -6.42 -1.20
CA LEU A 281 -20.92 -5.76 -0.36
C LEU A 281 -20.57 -4.28 -0.11
N GLY A 282 -19.30 -3.96 0.16
CA GLY A 282 -18.83 -2.60 0.29
C GLY A 282 -19.04 -1.77 -0.97
N THR A 283 -18.72 -2.36 -2.13
CA THR A 283 -18.90 -1.71 -3.44
C THR A 283 -20.37 -1.51 -3.79
N LEU A 284 -21.23 -2.50 -3.53
CA LEU A 284 -22.68 -2.33 -3.69
C LEU A 284 -23.22 -1.24 -2.76
N GLY A 285 -22.73 -1.17 -1.51
CA GLY A 285 -23.02 -0.06 -0.60
C GLY A 285 -22.61 1.30 -1.19
N ALA A 286 -21.43 1.38 -1.79
CA ALA A 286 -20.97 2.59 -2.47
C ALA A 286 -21.88 2.99 -3.64
N TYR A 287 -22.30 2.03 -4.49
CA TYR A 287 -23.25 2.28 -5.57
C TYR A 287 -24.59 2.84 -5.05
N LEU A 288 -25.16 2.21 -4.02
CA LEU A 288 -26.44 2.63 -3.45
C LEU A 288 -26.35 4.04 -2.85
N ILE A 289 -25.28 4.34 -2.16
CA ILE A 289 -25.04 5.65 -1.55
C ILE A 289 -24.81 6.72 -2.62
N SER A 290 -24.08 6.40 -3.68
CA SER A 290 -23.74 7.34 -4.75
C SER A 290 -24.91 7.64 -5.68
N LEU A 291 -25.93 6.77 -5.74
CA LEU A 291 -27.06 6.88 -6.67
C LEU A 291 -27.78 8.25 -6.64
N PRO A 292 -28.11 8.84 -5.46
CA PRO A 292 -28.80 10.13 -5.41
C PRO A 292 -27.92 11.33 -5.85
N TYR A 293 -26.62 11.15 -5.93
CA TYR A 293 -25.64 12.22 -6.21
C TYR A 293 -25.06 12.16 -7.61
N LEU A 294 -24.79 10.94 -8.12
CA LEU A 294 -24.21 10.73 -9.45
C LEU A 294 -25.24 10.38 -10.51
N GLY A 295 -26.33 9.69 -10.14
CA GLY A 295 -27.23 9.06 -11.09
C GLY A 295 -26.61 7.79 -11.73
N ARG A 296 -27.47 6.96 -12.34
CA ARG A 296 -27.06 5.66 -12.92
C ARG A 296 -26.15 5.80 -14.13
N ASP A 297 -26.33 6.85 -14.91
CA ASP A 297 -25.63 7.07 -16.18
C ASP A 297 -24.12 7.28 -16.02
N LYS A 298 -23.67 7.68 -14.83
CA LYS A 298 -22.25 7.87 -14.51
C LYS A 298 -21.56 6.64 -13.92
N PHE A 299 -22.31 5.61 -13.51
CA PHE A 299 -21.74 4.46 -12.81
C PHE A 299 -20.74 3.68 -13.66
N GLU A 300 -21.05 3.48 -14.94
CA GLU A 300 -20.14 2.77 -15.86
C GLU A 300 -18.85 3.56 -16.08
N ALA A 301 -18.94 4.87 -16.24
CA ALA A 301 -17.78 5.74 -16.39
C ALA A 301 -16.90 5.73 -15.14
N CYS A 302 -17.50 5.84 -13.94
CA CYS A 302 -16.76 5.72 -12.67
C CYS A 302 -16.04 4.38 -12.53
N ALA A 303 -16.73 3.28 -12.82
CA ALA A 303 -16.13 1.94 -12.80
C ALA A 303 -15.00 1.79 -13.83
N GLY A 304 -15.19 2.34 -15.04
CA GLY A 304 -14.20 2.34 -16.10
C GLY A 304 -12.90 3.07 -15.72
N GLU A 305 -13.01 4.25 -15.11
CA GLU A 305 -11.83 5.00 -14.60
C GLU A 305 -11.12 4.24 -13.47
N ALA A 306 -11.87 3.68 -12.52
CA ALA A 306 -11.32 2.86 -11.45
C ALA A 306 -10.53 1.68 -12.00
N LEU A 307 -11.09 0.95 -12.96
CA LEU A 307 -10.47 -0.25 -13.53
C LEU A 307 -9.24 0.05 -14.39
N LYS A 308 -9.13 1.22 -15.02
CA LYS A 308 -7.89 1.66 -15.68
C LYS A 308 -6.71 1.71 -14.71
N SER A 309 -6.93 2.30 -13.53
CA SER A 309 -5.91 2.38 -12.48
C SER A 309 -5.60 1.00 -11.88
N ALA A 310 -6.63 0.20 -11.62
CA ALA A 310 -6.49 -1.14 -11.08
C ALA A 310 -5.73 -2.08 -12.02
N GLY A 311 -5.92 -1.97 -13.35
CA GLY A 311 -5.33 -2.87 -14.34
C GLY A 311 -3.80 -2.93 -14.26
N VAL A 312 -3.15 -1.78 -14.10
CA VAL A 312 -1.68 -1.72 -13.95
C VAL A 312 -1.23 -2.42 -12.66
N VAL A 313 -1.92 -2.15 -11.55
CA VAL A 313 -1.60 -2.73 -10.25
C VAL A 313 -1.80 -4.25 -10.28
N LEU A 314 -2.90 -4.73 -10.86
CA LEU A 314 -3.20 -6.16 -10.97
C LEU A 314 -2.16 -6.89 -11.83
N LEU A 315 -1.77 -6.32 -12.98
CA LEU A 315 -0.75 -6.92 -13.84
C LEU A 315 0.60 -7.07 -13.11
N ILE A 316 1.02 -6.03 -12.40
CA ILE A 316 2.27 -6.05 -11.63
C ILE A 316 2.19 -7.05 -10.48
N THR A 317 1.07 -7.06 -9.74
CA THR A 317 0.88 -7.97 -8.61
C THR A 317 0.83 -9.43 -9.07
N GLY A 318 0.17 -9.70 -10.20
CA GLY A 318 0.17 -11.03 -10.81
C GLY A 318 1.57 -11.49 -11.23
N ALA A 319 2.34 -10.60 -11.87
CA ALA A 319 3.74 -10.89 -12.22
C ALA A 319 4.63 -11.12 -10.99
N GLY A 320 4.37 -10.40 -9.86
CA GLY A 320 4.99 -10.66 -8.56
C GLY A 320 4.64 -12.05 -8.02
N GLY A 321 3.38 -12.48 -8.18
CA GLY A 321 2.93 -13.84 -7.86
C GLY A 321 3.65 -14.91 -8.70
N SER A 322 3.86 -14.66 -10.00
CA SER A 322 4.67 -15.53 -10.87
C SER A 322 6.09 -15.67 -10.33
N PHE A 323 6.74 -14.56 -10.01
CA PHE A 323 8.11 -14.57 -9.48
C PHE A 323 8.21 -15.33 -8.16
N SER A 324 7.28 -15.09 -7.23
CA SER A 324 7.19 -15.81 -5.95
C SER A 324 7.01 -17.33 -6.16
N SER A 325 6.10 -17.74 -7.06
CA SER A 325 5.85 -19.16 -7.34
C SER A 325 7.06 -19.86 -7.93
N VAL A 326 7.77 -19.21 -8.85
CA VAL A 326 9.01 -19.77 -9.44
C VAL A 326 10.11 -19.88 -8.38
N ILE A 327 10.32 -18.84 -7.55
CA ILE A 327 11.29 -18.89 -6.46
C ILE A 327 10.99 -20.08 -5.54
N THR A 328 9.73 -20.28 -5.16
CA THR A 328 9.31 -21.40 -4.32
C THR A 328 9.58 -22.75 -5.01
N ALA A 329 9.23 -22.88 -6.29
CA ALA A 329 9.41 -24.12 -7.04
C ALA A 329 10.88 -24.51 -7.23
N THR A 330 11.82 -23.57 -7.21
CA THR A 330 13.28 -23.85 -7.26
C THR A 330 13.87 -24.39 -5.97
N GLY A 331 13.13 -24.36 -4.83
CA GLY A 331 13.61 -24.81 -3.52
C GLY A 331 14.69 -23.92 -2.90
N ILE A 332 14.80 -22.67 -3.35
CA ILE A 332 15.83 -21.74 -2.84
C ILE A 332 15.67 -21.44 -1.34
N GLY A 333 14.44 -21.51 -0.82
CA GLY A 333 14.17 -21.33 0.60
C GLY A 333 14.97 -22.30 1.45
N ASP A 334 14.89 -23.59 1.12
CA ASP A 334 15.63 -24.65 1.80
C ASP A 334 17.14 -24.47 1.67
N ALA A 335 17.59 -24.03 0.49
CA ALA A 335 18.99 -23.73 0.23
C ALA A 335 19.53 -22.60 1.12
N ILE A 336 18.76 -21.53 1.30
CA ILE A 336 19.11 -20.41 2.18
C ILE A 336 19.12 -20.86 3.65
N VAL A 337 18.09 -21.56 4.10
CA VAL A 337 18.00 -22.10 5.47
C VAL A 337 19.16 -23.05 5.75
N GLY A 338 19.49 -23.93 4.79
CA GLY A 338 20.61 -24.86 4.93
C GLY A 338 21.98 -24.20 5.04
N LEU A 339 22.19 -23.04 4.37
CA LEU A 339 23.45 -22.28 4.47
C LEU A 339 23.56 -21.45 5.74
N LEU A 340 22.42 -20.90 6.20
CA LEU A 340 22.39 -20.08 7.41
C LEU A 340 22.56 -20.92 8.71
N GLY A 341 22.28 -22.21 8.62
CA GLY A 341 22.31 -23.14 9.74
C GLY A 341 21.11 -22.97 10.69
N THR A 342 20.88 -23.96 11.55
CA THR A 342 19.77 -23.98 12.50
C THR A 342 19.83 -22.90 13.59
N SER A 343 20.96 -22.24 13.76
CA SER A 343 21.17 -21.15 14.74
C SER A 343 20.76 -19.78 14.24
N THR A 344 20.39 -19.61 12.97
CA THR A 344 20.09 -18.32 12.33
C THR A 344 18.61 -18.11 12.01
N THR A 345 17.71 -18.90 12.52
CA THR A 345 16.26 -18.59 12.57
C THR A 345 15.98 -17.37 13.47
N SER A 346 16.96 -16.48 13.61
CA SER A 346 16.87 -15.26 14.36
C SER A 346 15.91 -14.31 13.62
N VAL A 347 14.83 -13.97 14.28
CA VAL A 347 13.77 -13.07 13.79
C VAL A 347 14.35 -11.77 13.27
N ILE A 348 15.28 -11.15 14.01
CA ILE A 348 15.79 -9.81 13.70
C ILE A 348 16.53 -9.75 12.34
N PRO A 349 17.54 -10.60 12.03
CA PRO A 349 18.17 -10.57 10.71
C PRO A 349 17.22 -10.82 9.56
N ALA A 350 16.23 -11.72 9.72
CA ALA A 350 15.22 -11.96 8.70
C ALA A 350 14.33 -10.73 8.44
N MET A 351 13.93 -10.03 9.51
CA MET A 351 13.18 -8.79 9.40
C MET A 351 13.98 -7.68 8.67
N PHE A 352 15.27 -7.54 8.99
CA PHE A 352 16.15 -6.61 8.27
C PHE A 352 16.31 -7.00 6.81
N LEU A 353 16.49 -8.28 6.49
CA LEU A 353 16.58 -8.76 5.11
C LEU A 353 15.29 -8.39 4.34
N ALA A 354 14.11 -8.70 4.90
CA ALA A 354 12.82 -8.37 4.33
C ALA A 354 12.69 -6.87 4.03
N TYR A 355 13.04 -6.03 4.99
CA TYR A 355 13.01 -4.58 4.88
C TYR A 355 13.95 -4.05 3.79
N PHE A 356 15.22 -4.46 3.82
CA PHE A 356 16.21 -3.93 2.88
C PHE A 356 15.99 -4.39 1.44
N ILE A 357 15.47 -5.60 1.21
CA ILE A 357 15.03 -6.01 -0.14
C ILE A 357 13.98 -5.03 -0.64
N GLY A 358 12.94 -4.75 0.15
CA GLY A 358 11.91 -3.78 -0.19
C GLY A 358 12.48 -2.39 -0.48
N VAL A 359 13.39 -1.88 0.37
CA VAL A 359 14.06 -0.58 0.18
C VAL A 359 14.85 -0.52 -1.13
N ILE A 360 15.65 -1.54 -1.42
CA ILE A 360 16.46 -1.59 -2.65
C ILE A 360 15.56 -1.49 -3.88
N PHE A 361 14.51 -2.32 -3.94
CA PHE A 361 13.57 -2.27 -5.06
C PHE A 361 12.79 -0.96 -5.12
N ARG A 362 12.38 -0.39 -3.99
CA ARG A 362 11.69 0.89 -3.92
C ARG A 362 12.53 2.03 -4.49
N VAL A 363 13.77 2.15 -4.05
CA VAL A 363 14.70 3.18 -4.54
C VAL A 363 15.01 2.98 -6.02
N ALA A 364 15.21 1.73 -6.44
CA ALA A 364 15.64 1.44 -7.81
C ALA A 364 14.55 1.69 -8.84
N GLN A 365 13.28 1.32 -8.56
CA GLN A 365 12.21 1.31 -9.57
C GLN A 365 11.00 2.21 -9.26
N GLY A 366 10.90 2.74 -8.04
CA GLY A 366 9.91 3.76 -7.66
C GLY A 366 8.53 3.23 -7.23
N SER A 367 8.10 2.02 -7.62
CA SER A 367 6.78 1.49 -7.24
C SER A 367 6.82 0.75 -5.91
N GLY A 368 6.05 1.23 -4.92
CA GLY A 368 5.92 0.55 -3.64
C GLY A 368 5.29 -0.84 -3.74
N THR A 369 4.34 -1.02 -4.67
CA THR A 369 3.71 -2.32 -4.90
C THR A 369 4.70 -3.35 -5.41
N VAL A 370 5.50 -3.01 -6.44
CA VAL A 370 6.52 -3.93 -6.98
C VAL A 370 7.57 -4.27 -5.92
N ALA A 371 8.03 -3.27 -5.18
CA ALA A 371 9.02 -3.46 -4.13
C ALA A 371 8.52 -4.41 -3.03
N ALA A 372 7.31 -4.18 -2.54
CA ALA A 372 6.68 -5.02 -1.53
C ALA A 372 6.46 -6.45 -2.06
N MET A 373 5.89 -6.60 -3.28
CA MET A 373 5.62 -7.90 -3.88
C MET A 373 6.87 -8.72 -4.09
N THR A 374 7.95 -8.10 -4.58
CA THR A 374 9.24 -8.78 -4.78
C THR A 374 9.85 -9.21 -3.44
N SER A 375 9.83 -8.32 -2.43
CA SER A 375 10.31 -8.66 -1.10
C SER A 375 9.50 -9.79 -0.47
N MET A 376 8.17 -9.74 -0.54
CA MET A 376 7.29 -10.79 -0.03
C MET A 376 7.50 -12.12 -0.75
N GLY A 377 7.64 -12.10 -2.09
CA GLY A 377 7.90 -13.30 -2.88
C GLY A 377 9.18 -14.03 -2.47
N ILE A 378 10.24 -13.28 -2.17
CA ILE A 378 11.51 -13.83 -1.69
C ILE A 378 11.35 -14.35 -0.26
N MET A 379 10.76 -13.55 0.64
CA MET A 379 10.66 -13.88 2.05
C MET A 379 9.66 -14.99 2.36
N ALA A 380 8.67 -15.22 1.50
CA ALA A 380 7.69 -16.30 1.66
C ALA A 380 8.32 -17.69 1.75
N THR A 381 9.44 -17.89 1.05
CA THR A 381 10.19 -19.16 1.05
C THR A 381 10.95 -19.38 2.36
N ILE A 382 11.29 -18.32 3.08
CA ILE A 382 12.09 -18.35 4.30
C ILE A 382 11.21 -18.22 5.55
N ALA A 383 10.08 -17.54 5.44
CA ALA A 383 9.18 -17.25 6.55
C ALA A 383 8.80 -18.45 7.43
N PRO A 384 8.51 -19.65 6.88
CA PRO A 384 8.16 -20.82 7.70
C PRO A 384 9.27 -21.27 8.66
N ALA A 385 10.54 -20.92 8.37
CA ALA A 385 11.69 -21.25 9.22
C ALA A 385 11.99 -20.20 10.29
N ILE A 386 11.28 -19.05 10.26
CA ILE A 386 11.50 -17.94 11.19
C ILE A 386 10.54 -18.10 12.37
N GLY A 387 11.03 -18.03 13.58
CA GLY A 387 10.27 -18.27 14.81
C GLY A 387 9.34 -17.12 15.22
N CYS A 388 8.59 -16.52 14.26
CA CYS A 388 7.57 -15.51 14.55
C CYS A 388 6.38 -15.66 13.59
N HIS A 389 5.23 -15.06 13.96
CA HIS A 389 4.07 -15.08 13.08
C HIS A 389 4.37 -14.35 11.74
N PRO A 390 4.00 -14.92 10.58
CA PRO A 390 4.35 -14.39 9.26
C PRO A 390 3.86 -12.95 8.99
N VAL A 391 2.83 -12.48 9.69
CA VAL A 391 2.34 -11.08 9.56
C VAL A 391 3.43 -10.06 9.84
N TRP A 392 4.36 -10.36 10.77
CA TRP A 392 5.44 -9.44 11.11
C TRP A 392 6.47 -9.35 9.99
N ILE A 393 6.78 -10.47 9.35
CA ILE A 393 7.66 -10.51 8.17
C ILE A 393 7.01 -9.79 7.00
N ALA A 394 5.70 -10.01 6.80
CA ALA A 394 4.92 -9.29 5.80
C ALA A 394 4.98 -7.77 6.01
N LEU A 395 4.80 -7.28 7.26
CA LEU A 395 4.93 -5.88 7.59
C LEU A 395 6.34 -5.33 7.34
N ALA A 396 7.39 -6.12 7.57
CA ALA A 396 8.76 -5.71 7.23
C ALA A 396 8.94 -5.55 5.72
N CYS A 397 8.42 -6.47 4.90
CA CYS A 397 8.43 -6.35 3.44
C CYS A 397 7.64 -5.11 2.96
N LEU A 398 6.42 -4.95 3.48
CA LEU A 398 5.54 -3.82 3.17
C LEU A 398 6.19 -2.49 3.54
N SER A 399 6.78 -2.41 4.73
CA SER A 399 7.49 -1.20 5.18
C SER A 399 8.66 -0.85 4.27
N GLY A 400 9.46 -1.81 3.85
CA GLY A 400 10.52 -1.61 2.85
C GLY A 400 9.98 -1.05 1.53
N GLY A 401 8.87 -1.58 1.05
CA GLY A 401 8.16 -1.09 -0.15
C GLY A 401 7.59 0.32 0.02
N ASN A 402 7.27 0.76 1.23
CA ASN A 402 6.80 2.12 1.53
C ASN A 402 7.93 3.13 1.79
N SER A 403 9.19 2.74 1.71
CA SER A 403 10.34 3.54 2.14
C SER A 403 10.60 4.78 1.27
N ILE A 404 11.75 4.88 0.67
CA ILE A 404 12.25 6.06 -0.04
C ILE A 404 11.62 6.16 -1.43
N GLY A 405 10.39 6.69 -1.53
CA GLY A 405 9.79 7.10 -2.80
C GLY A 405 10.36 8.45 -3.23
N HIS A 406 10.86 8.56 -4.47
CA HIS A 406 11.47 9.79 -4.97
C HIS A 406 11.06 10.08 -6.44
N VAL A 407 11.88 10.76 -7.22
CA VAL A 407 11.57 11.22 -8.58
C VAL A 407 11.18 10.12 -9.58
N ASN A 408 11.38 8.86 -9.27
CA ASN A 408 10.93 7.72 -10.07
C ASN A 408 9.55 7.17 -9.66
N ASP A 409 8.93 7.77 -8.66
CA ASP A 409 7.62 7.38 -8.11
C ASP A 409 6.52 8.34 -8.59
N SER A 410 5.40 7.80 -9.11
CA SER A 410 4.23 8.61 -9.51
C SER A 410 3.63 9.38 -8.34
N GLY A 411 3.54 8.77 -7.15
CA GLY A 411 3.03 9.40 -5.94
C GLY A 411 3.88 10.60 -5.51
N PHE A 412 5.21 10.55 -5.72
CA PHE A 412 6.10 11.69 -5.50
C PHE A 412 5.68 12.90 -6.34
N TRP A 413 5.39 12.69 -7.63
CA TRP A 413 5.00 13.78 -8.52
C TRP A 413 3.59 14.29 -8.24
N VAL A 414 2.65 13.41 -7.88
CA VAL A 414 1.31 13.83 -7.45
C VAL A 414 1.43 14.73 -6.22
N ALA A 415 2.12 14.29 -5.18
CA ALA A 415 2.29 15.07 -3.96
C ALA A 415 3.03 16.39 -4.21
N THR A 416 4.12 16.34 -4.97
CA THR A 416 4.96 17.52 -5.25
C THR A 416 4.22 18.57 -6.09
N ASN A 417 3.61 18.14 -7.20
CA ASN A 417 2.96 19.06 -8.13
C ASN A 417 1.67 19.66 -7.54
N MET A 418 0.81 18.83 -6.93
CA MET A 418 -0.44 19.29 -6.35
C MET A 418 -0.25 20.22 -5.13
N SER A 419 0.88 20.10 -4.46
CA SER A 419 1.26 21.00 -3.36
C SER A 419 2.01 22.25 -3.82
N GLY A 420 2.26 22.42 -5.11
CA GLY A 420 3.03 23.54 -5.65
C GLY A 420 4.49 23.54 -5.17
N LEU A 421 5.11 22.37 -5.05
CA LEU A 421 6.47 22.23 -4.56
C LEU A 421 7.48 22.01 -5.71
N THR A 422 8.75 22.31 -5.43
CA THR A 422 9.87 21.89 -6.27
C THR A 422 10.26 20.43 -5.96
N VAL A 423 11.17 19.86 -6.76
CA VAL A 423 11.75 18.54 -6.46
C VAL A 423 12.38 18.52 -5.06
N SER A 424 13.08 19.58 -4.66
CA SER A 424 13.65 19.72 -3.31
C SER A 424 12.56 19.67 -2.23
N GLY A 425 11.46 20.39 -2.44
CA GLY A 425 10.29 20.36 -1.55
C GLY A 425 9.67 18.95 -1.46
N GLY A 426 9.51 18.28 -2.60
CA GLY A 426 9.00 16.91 -2.67
C GLY A 426 9.87 15.90 -1.90
N LEU A 427 11.19 16.00 -2.02
CA LEU A 427 12.14 15.16 -1.28
C LEU A 427 12.06 15.39 0.24
N LYS A 428 11.86 16.63 0.67
CA LYS A 428 11.71 16.98 2.09
C LYS A 428 10.33 16.69 2.67
N THR A 429 9.34 16.46 1.85
CA THR A 429 7.96 16.18 2.28
C THR A 429 7.58 14.73 2.00
N TYR A 430 7.31 14.38 0.74
CA TYR A 430 6.88 13.04 0.35
C TYR A 430 7.91 11.97 0.70
N THR A 431 9.15 12.13 0.24
CA THR A 431 10.20 11.12 0.46
C THR A 431 10.55 10.98 1.93
N LEU A 432 10.71 12.08 2.64
CA LEU A 432 11.01 12.05 4.07
C LEU A 432 9.83 11.50 4.88
N GLY A 433 8.59 11.88 4.55
CA GLY A 433 7.38 11.38 5.21
C GLY A 433 7.20 9.87 5.03
N SER A 434 7.30 9.37 3.80
CA SER A 434 7.21 7.94 3.52
C SER A 434 8.36 7.15 4.18
N PHE A 435 9.58 7.68 4.20
CA PHE A 435 10.71 7.05 4.88
C PHE A 435 10.49 6.97 6.41
N ILE A 436 10.04 8.04 7.05
CA ILE A 436 9.76 8.03 8.49
C ILE A 436 8.67 7.00 8.81
N SER A 437 7.56 6.99 8.05
CA SER A 437 6.48 6.01 8.27
C SER A 437 6.95 4.58 8.03
N SER A 438 7.78 4.35 7.02
CA SER A 438 8.41 3.06 6.74
C SER A 438 9.23 2.56 7.93
N VAL A 439 10.13 3.38 8.46
CA VAL A 439 10.95 3.02 9.63
C VAL A 439 10.06 2.76 10.85
N CYS A 440 9.01 3.56 11.07
CA CYS A 440 8.07 3.34 12.17
C CYS A 440 7.34 2.00 12.05
N ILE A 441 6.81 1.64 10.86
CA ILE A 441 6.17 0.35 10.62
C ILE A 441 7.18 -0.78 10.88
N PHE A 442 8.41 -0.65 10.38
CA PHE A 442 9.45 -1.66 10.55
C PHE A 442 9.81 -1.90 12.03
N VAL A 443 9.99 -0.82 12.79
CA VAL A 443 10.28 -0.93 14.24
C VAL A 443 9.11 -1.58 14.98
N LEU A 444 7.87 -1.19 14.68
CA LEU A 444 6.69 -1.80 15.28
C LEU A 444 6.54 -3.27 14.89
N ALA A 445 6.89 -3.63 13.65
CA ALA A 445 6.92 -5.02 13.21
C ALA A 445 7.95 -5.85 13.97
N ILE A 446 9.15 -5.33 14.21
CA ILE A 446 10.17 -5.99 15.05
C ILE A 446 9.66 -6.16 16.49
N ILE A 447 9.10 -5.11 17.09
CA ILE A 447 8.56 -5.19 18.45
C ILE A 447 7.44 -6.24 18.50
N GLY A 448 6.53 -6.22 17.53
CA GLY A 448 5.45 -7.21 17.43
C GLY A 448 5.99 -8.64 17.30
N ALA A 449 6.96 -8.86 16.44
CA ALA A 449 7.58 -10.17 16.24
C ALA A 449 8.26 -10.75 17.50
N LEU A 450 8.76 -9.88 18.37
CA LEU A 450 9.44 -10.29 19.61
C LEU A 450 8.51 -10.43 20.81
N VAL A 451 7.38 -9.70 20.82
CA VAL A 451 6.52 -9.57 22.01
C VAL A 451 5.19 -10.30 21.85
N ILE A 452 4.67 -10.37 20.61
CA ILE A 452 3.34 -10.91 20.33
C ILE A 452 3.47 -12.17 19.48
N PRO A 453 3.32 -13.37 20.07
CA PRO A 453 3.50 -14.62 19.34
C PRO A 453 2.41 -14.92 18.30
N LEU A 454 1.24 -14.25 18.34
CA LEU A 454 0.05 -14.42 17.47
C LEU A 454 -0.28 -15.85 17.09
#